data_4a1f247b4322fe24a71f26e42581a3ee
#
_entry.id   4a1f247b4322fe24a71f26e42581a3ee
#
_cell.length_a   1.000
_cell.length_b   1.000
_cell.length_c   1.000
_cell.angle_alpha   90.00
_cell.angle_beta   90.00
_cell.angle_gamma   90.00
#
_symmetry.space_group_name_H-M   'P 1'
#
loop_
_entity.id
_entity.type
_entity.pdbx_description
1 polymer ?
#
loop_
_entity_poly.entity_id
_entity_poly.type
_entity_poly.pdbx_seq_one_letter_code
_entity_poly.pdbx_strand_id
1 'polypeptide(L)'
;MSRLGDAVSPYLRSHANQPVDWFPWGQEAFDAARERDVPVLISIGYQTCHWCHVMARESFANPAIAAVINENLVAIKVDREEHPDVDALYMAQAAAFSDNLGWPLTIFATPEGATFYAATYLPPASAHGLPSLPEVITAVSSAWHEKRDDVLESSRSLVEALASHRRAPSGTGAIPTPERLAVIVDALIAQEDTEHGGFGGAPKFPTTPVVNFLLSEAAFGHAEAGALAARLLATYAGSPLRDAVEGGFFRYSTMRDFSEPHYERMLFDNAGLLQAYSRIGARDTAAGIVKFFRHQLFVGGALGSAQDSESIIDGISSEGGYFARDAKGRSALVPPAIDDKVVTGWNGLALEGLALASRAGVAGEPGALGVEIAAWLWENHVRDDGSLVRVSREGVLSPAVATAEDYGGFALGLIELGLAVADAQLVAKGRTVLEHYRALPPYATTDPLVAGHGIPGVTDISEGASPSGLALLALAALRLAVLTGESSYREWARELVSPCVAHAMAMPLGSGGVLRVLSELSRPAQDIVVVADWRNDLLERAAGLWQEAAVVAVVTSEQAQEFLAHGFSLFEGRTDGSVPVAFLCEGGICRMPITTIEALEAQLAG
;
A
#
# COMPACT_ATOMS: atom_id res chain seq x y z
N MET A 1 33.25 -9.42 8.18
CA MET A 1 31.91 -9.92 7.79
C MET A 1 31.18 -8.74 7.18
N SER A 2 30.40 -8.95 6.13
CA SER A 2 29.59 -7.88 5.54
C SER A 2 28.55 -7.40 6.55
N ARG A 3 28.35 -6.07 6.65
CA ARG A 3 27.30 -5.47 7.52
C ARG A 3 25.88 -5.86 7.08
N LEU A 4 25.69 -6.28 5.83
CA LEU A 4 24.39 -6.67 5.27
C LEU A 4 24.06 -8.16 5.42
N GLY A 5 25.01 -9.00 5.89
CA GLY A 5 24.84 -10.45 5.95
C GLY A 5 23.70 -10.93 6.83
N ASP A 6 23.46 -10.22 7.94
CA ASP A 6 22.43 -10.55 8.94
C ASP A 6 21.16 -9.67 8.83
N ALA A 7 21.04 -8.86 7.75
CA ALA A 7 19.86 -8.03 7.54
C ALA A 7 18.60 -8.89 7.40
N VAL A 8 17.44 -8.40 7.85
CA VAL A 8 16.14 -9.07 7.65
C VAL A 8 15.78 -9.09 6.17
N SER A 9 16.00 -7.98 5.49
CA SER A 9 15.72 -7.81 4.06
C SER A 9 16.51 -8.78 3.17
N PRO A 10 15.85 -9.60 2.33
CA PRO A 10 16.52 -10.40 1.29
C PRO A 10 17.28 -9.50 0.30
N TYR A 11 16.75 -8.32 -0.01
CA TYR A 11 17.39 -7.34 -0.86
C TYR A 11 18.76 -6.90 -0.32
N LEU A 12 18.85 -6.55 0.96
CA LEU A 12 20.11 -6.19 1.58
C LEU A 12 21.10 -7.38 1.59
N ARG A 13 20.62 -8.58 1.96
CA ARG A 13 21.45 -9.81 1.95
C ARG A 13 22.01 -10.13 0.57
N SER A 14 21.27 -9.87 -0.51
CA SER A 14 21.74 -10.13 -1.88
C SER A 14 22.98 -9.28 -2.24
N HIS A 15 23.21 -8.18 -1.53
CA HIS A 15 24.36 -7.30 -1.71
C HIS A 15 25.52 -7.58 -0.73
N ALA A 16 25.34 -8.51 0.22
CA ALA A 16 26.33 -8.78 1.26
C ALA A 16 27.71 -9.25 0.76
N ASN A 17 27.77 -9.90 -0.40
CA ASN A 17 28.99 -10.45 -0.99
C ASN A 17 29.58 -9.56 -2.11
N GLN A 18 29.04 -8.37 -2.33
CA GLN A 18 29.58 -7.43 -3.31
C GLN A 18 30.86 -6.76 -2.78
N PRO A 19 31.74 -6.31 -3.69
CA PRO A 19 32.98 -5.63 -3.31
C PRO A 19 32.79 -4.22 -2.75
N VAL A 20 31.59 -3.62 -2.87
CA VAL A 20 31.23 -2.34 -2.23
C VAL A 20 31.07 -2.53 -0.74
N ASP A 21 31.66 -1.65 0.07
CA ASP A 21 31.56 -1.66 1.54
C ASP A 21 30.23 -1.03 2.00
N TRP A 22 29.14 -1.77 1.81
CA TRP A 22 27.80 -1.34 2.11
C TRP A 22 27.51 -1.21 3.60
N PHE A 23 26.91 -0.09 3.98
CA PHE A 23 26.22 0.08 5.27
C PHE A 23 24.71 -0.15 5.07
N PRO A 24 24.02 -0.73 6.07
CA PRO A 24 22.56 -0.57 6.15
C PRO A 24 22.21 0.87 6.50
N TRP A 25 20.95 1.25 6.33
CA TRP A 25 20.44 2.53 6.82
C TRP A 25 20.64 2.64 8.33
N GLY A 26 21.30 3.69 8.78
CA GLY A 26 21.60 3.90 10.19
C GLY A 26 22.63 4.99 10.44
N GLN A 27 22.70 5.48 11.66
CA GLN A 27 23.57 6.58 12.08
C GLN A 27 25.07 6.29 11.83
N GLU A 28 25.50 5.02 11.96
CA GLU A 28 26.90 4.60 11.77
C GLU A 28 27.46 5.02 10.40
N ALA A 29 26.63 4.93 9.34
CA ALA A 29 27.05 5.31 8.00
C ALA A 29 27.34 6.83 7.88
N PHE A 30 26.46 7.65 8.45
CA PHE A 30 26.63 9.11 8.45
C PHE A 30 27.79 9.56 9.34
N ASP A 31 28.03 8.86 10.46
CA ASP A 31 29.21 9.11 11.30
C ASP A 31 30.50 8.79 10.56
N ALA A 32 30.55 7.65 9.85
CA ALA A 32 31.69 7.27 9.02
C ALA A 32 31.93 8.29 7.88
N ALA A 33 30.87 8.84 7.27
CA ALA A 33 30.99 9.85 6.25
C ALA A 33 31.57 11.18 6.79
N ARG A 34 31.14 11.60 7.99
CA ARG A 34 31.69 12.76 8.69
C ARG A 34 33.16 12.56 9.08
N GLU A 35 33.51 11.38 9.62
CA GLU A 35 34.89 11.09 10.00
C GLU A 35 35.85 11.09 8.81
N ARG A 36 35.40 10.55 7.67
CA ARG A 36 36.18 10.47 6.44
C ARG A 36 36.14 11.77 5.61
N ASP A 37 35.25 12.68 5.93
CA ASP A 37 34.96 13.92 5.18
C ASP A 37 34.61 13.63 3.70
N VAL A 38 33.76 12.66 3.43
CA VAL A 38 33.32 12.25 2.09
C VAL A 38 31.78 12.26 1.97
N PRO A 39 31.23 12.43 0.76
CA PRO A 39 29.79 12.32 0.54
C PRO A 39 29.26 10.90 0.78
N VAL A 40 27.94 10.81 0.89
CA VAL A 40 27.20 9.55 1.05
C VAL A 40 26.54 9.17 -0.28
N LEU A 41 26.72 7.92 -0.70
CA LEU A 41 25.94 7.28 -1.75
C LEU A 41 24.81 6.49 -1.09
N ILE A 42 23.55 6.87 -1.34
CA ILE A 42 22.37 6.14 -0.85
C ILE A 42 21.72 5.46 -2.05
N SER A 43 21.73 4.13 -2.07
CA SER A 43 21.10 3.32 -3.11
C SER A 43 19.85 2.65 -2.55
N ILE A 44 18.67 3.08 -3.04
CA ILE A 44 17.37 2.62 -2.59
C ILE A 44 16.76 1.70 -3.65
N GLY A 45 16.18 0.59 -3.22
CA GLY A 45 15.53 -0.38 -4.08
C GLY A 45 14.74 -1.40 -3.27
N TYR A 46 14.40 -2.53 -3.87
CA TYR A 46 13.68 -3.64 -3.23
C TYR A 46 13.97 -4.96 -3.95
N GLN A 47 13.60 -6.08 -3.33
CA GLN A 47 14.05 -7.43 -3.75
C GLN A 47 13.59 -7.78 -5.18
N THR A 48 12.37 -7.48 -5.57
CA THR A 48 11.84 -7.90 -6.88
C THR A 48 12.06 -6.86 -7.99
N CYS A 49 12.83 -5.80 -7.71
CA CYS A 49 13.14 -4.72 -8.64
C CYS A 49 14.13 -5.15 -9.73
N HIS A 50 13.67 -5.35 -10.97
CA HIS A 50 14.50 -5.77 -12.09
C HIS A 50 15.73 -4.88 -12.32
N TRP A 51 15.56 -3.57 -12.45
CA TRP A 51 16.67 -2.65 -12.68
C TRP A 51 17.64 -2.53 -11.49
N CYS A 52 17.17 -2.83 -10.27
CA CYS A 52 18.06 -2.96 -9.11
C CYS A 52 18.98 -4.18 -9.25
N HIS A 53 18.45 -5.32 -9.74
CA HIS A 53 19.25 -6.51 -10.04
C HIS A 53 20.25 -6.24 -11.17
N VAL A 54 19.85 -5.53 -12.23
CA VAL A 54 20.74 -5.15 -13.34
C VAL A 54 21.92 -4.33 -12.79
N MET A 55 21.64 -3.25 -12.04
CA MET A 55 22.69 -2.40 -11.47
C MET A 55 23.57 -3.14 -10.46
N ALA A 56 23.01 -4.10 -9.72
CA ALA A 56 23.74 -4.95 -8.79
C ALA A 56 24.77 -5.83 -9.50
N ARG A 57 24.38 -6.44 -10.65
CA ARG A 57 25.24 -7.33 -11.43
C ARG A 57 26.30 -6.56 -12.24
N GLU A 58 25.95 -5.44 -12.83
CA GLU A 58 26.81 -4.70 -13.76
C GLU A 58 27.72 -3.71 -13.07
N SER A 59 27.20 -2.88 -12.18
CA SER A 59 27.93 -1.78 -11.56
C SER A 59 28.51 -2.16 -10.19
N PHE A 60 27.67 -2.65 -9.26
CA PHE A 60 28.11 -2.89 -7.88
C PHE A 60 28.94 -4.17 -7.70
N ALA A 61 28.79 -5.17 -8.58
CA ALA A 61 29.63 -6.37 -8.55
C ALA A 61 31.00 -6.17 -9.22
N ASN A 62 31.22 -5.03 -9.89
CA ASN A 62 32.50 -4.73 -10.56
C ASN A 62 33.54 -4.22 -9.53
N PRO A 63 34.67 -4.95 -9.33
CA PRO A 63 35.66 -4.57 -8.31
C PRO A 63 36.32 -3.20 -8.56
N ALA A 64 36.47 -2.79 -9.83
CA ALA A 64 37.09 -1.50 -10.15
C ALA A 64 36.14 -0.34 -9.79
N ILE A 65 34.84 -0.49 -10.06
CA ILE A 65 33.81 0.49 -9.67
C ILE A 65 33.68 0.53 -8.14
N ALA A 66 33.65 -0.64 -7.50
CA ALA A 66 33.57 -0.73 -6.05
C ALA A 66 34.77 -0.04 -5.36
N ALA A 67 35.98 -0.17 -5.92
CA ALA A 67 37.16 0.53 -5.38
C ALA A 67 36.96 2.05 -5.43
N VAL A 68 36.43 2.60 -6.54
CA VAL A 68 36.13 4.05 -6.67
C VAL A 68 35.05 4.48 -5.66
N ILE A 69 34.01 3.67 -5.47
CA ILE A 69 32.96 3.95 -4.46
C ILE A 69 33.59 3.99 -3.08
N ASN A 70 34.29 2.93 -2.69
CA ASN A 70 34.83 2.76 -1.33
C ASN A 70 35.88 3.81 -0.97
N GLU A 71 36.65 4.30 -1.95
CA GLU A 71 37.64 5.36 -1.77
C GLU A 71 36.99 6.73 -1.54
N ASN A 72 35.95 7.06 -2.30
CA ASN A 72 35.44 8.43 -2.40
C ASN A 72 34.14 8.67 -1.63
N LEU A 73 33.43 7.63 -1.21
CA LEU A 73 32.09 7.71 -0.64
C LEU A 73 31.93 6.78 0.57
N VAL A 74 30.91 7.03 1.38
CA VAL A 74 30.28 6.03 2.23
C VAL A 74 29.00 5.56 1.55
N ALA A 75 28.87 4.26 1.32
CA ALA A 75 27.77 3.67 0.58
C ALA A 75 26.72 3.07 1.51
N ILE A 76 25.47 3.53 1.41
CA ILE A 76 24.30 3.02 2.15
C ILE A 76 23.39 2.28 1.19
N LYS A 77 22.94 1.08 1.61
CA LYS A 77 21.91 0.31 0.91
C LYS A 77 20.61 0.35 1.69
N VAL A 78 19.51 0.71 1.02
CA VAL A 78 18.19 0.86 1.64
C VAL A 78 17.18 -0.03 0.94
N ASP A 79 16.46 -0.83 1.70
CA ASP A 79 15.24 -1.49 1.23
C ASP A 79 14.05 -0.56 1.49
N ARG A 80 13.41 -0.09 0.41
CA ARG A 80 12.25 0.82 0.50
C ARG A 80 11.04 0.19 1.19
N GLU A 81 10.96 -1.12 1.23
CA GLU A 81 9.86 -1.84 1.88
C GLU A 81 10.05 -1.88 3.40
N GLU A 82 11.29 -1.90 3.88
CA GLU A 82 11.60 -1.72 5.30
C GLU A 82 11.52 -0.23 5.72
N HIS A 83 12.00 0.68 4.88
CA HIS A 83 12.15 2.12 5.17
C HIS A 83 11.40 2.99 4.14
N PRO A 84 10.05 2.96 4.09
CA PRO A 84 9.27 3.72 3.11
C PRO A 84 9.35 5.23 3.32
N ASP A 85 9.55 5.70 4.53
CA ASP A 85 9.74 7.11 4.85
C ASP A 85 11.10 7.65 4.37
N VAL A 86 12.14 6.80 4.41
CA VAL A 86 13.45 7.10 3.78
C VAL A 86 13.30 7.18 2.26
N ASP A 87 12.60 6.22 1.65
CA ASP A 87 12.30 6.23 0.21
C ASP A 87 11.52 7.49 -0.20
N ALA A 88 10.44 7.81 0.50
CA ALA A 88 9.63 9.00 0.26
C ALA A 88 10.41 10.31 0.43
N LEU A 89 11.31 10.39 1.42
CA LEU A 89 12.18 11.53 1.63
C LEU A 89 13.09 11.77 0.41
N TYR A 90 13.84 10.73 0.03
CA TYR A 90 14.81 10.87 -1.05
C TYR A 90 14.17 10.92 -2.43
N MET A 91 13.03 10.27 -2.63
CA MET A 91 12.23 10.41 -3.86
C MET A 91 11.78 11.86 -4.08
N ALA A 92 11.32 12.50 -3.00
CA ALA A 92 10.94 13.92 -3.06
C ALA A 92 12.12 14.86 -3.33
N GLN A 93 13.30 14.56 -2.76
CA GLN A 93 14.51 15.35 -3.06
C GLN A 93 14.99 15.09 -4.50
N ALA A 94 14.89 13.86 -5.00
CA ALA A 94 15.28 13.49 -6.36
C ALA A 94 14.42 14.17 -7.44
N ALA A 95 13.16 14.51 -7.13
CA ALA A 95 12.27 15.22 -8.06
C ALA A 95 12.80 16.60 -8.49
N ALA A 96 13.75 17.17 -7.77
CA ALA A 96 14.43 18.40 -8.19
C ALA A 96 15.47 18.18 -9.31
N PHE A 97 15.86 16.92 -9.59
CA PHE A 97 16.92 16.56 -10.54
C PHE A 97 16.39 15.83 -11.78
N SER A 98 15.23 15.18 -11.70
CA SER A 98 14.66 14.42 -12.81
C SER A 98 13.15 14.30 -12.71
N ASP A 99 12.47 14.40 -13.86
CA ASP A 99 11.04 14.10 -13.98
C ASP A 99 10.76 12.58 -14.09
N ASN A 100 11.78 11.78 -14.44
CA ASN A 100 11.70 10.33 -14.56
C ASN A 100 12.33 9.68 -13.32
N LEU A 101 11.50 9.44 -12.32
CA LEU A 101 11.90 8.81 -11.07
C LEU A 101 11.45 7.34 -11.02
N GLY A 102 12.20 6.54 -10.25
CA GLY A 102 11.94 5.11 -10.08
C GLY A 102 13.09 4.42 -9.36
N TRP A 103 13.04 3.12 -9.29
CA TRP A 103 14.07 2.30 -8.67
C TRP A 103 14.89 1.54 -9.72
N PRO A 104 16.22 1.40 -9.46
CA PRO A 104 16.95 1.88 -8.28
C PRO A 104 16.98 3.40 -8.21
N LEU A 105 16.83 3.96 -7.01
CA LEU A 105 17.05 5.37 -6.76
C LEU A 105 18.47 5.55 -6.21
N THR A 106 19.27 6.39 -6.87
CA THR A 106 20.68 6.64 -6.56
C THR A 106 20.83 8.08 -6.12
N ILE A 107 21.17 8.29 -4.85
CA ILE A 107 21.28 9.60 -4.21
C ILE A 107 22.73 9.85 -3.81
N PHE A 108 23.23 11.04 -4.07
CA PHE A 108 24.46 11.56 -3.50
C PHE A 108 24.11 12.69 -2.54
N ALA A 109 24.45 12.48 -1.26
CA ALA A 109 24.08 13.36 -0.16
C ALA A 109 25.32 13.82 0.60
N THR A 110 25.18 14.95 1.33
CA THR A 110 26.17 15.38 2.30
C THR A 110 26.22 14.41 3.49
N PRO A 111 27.27 14.45 4.34
CA PRO A 111 27.31 13.65 5.57
C PRO A 111 26.15 13.93 6.54
N GLU A 112 25.40 14.99 6.34
CA GLU A 112 24.16 15.33 7.07
C GLU A 112 22.90 14.80 6.38
N GLY A 113 23.03 14.07 5.23
CA GLY A 113 21.92 13.45 4.53
C GLY A 113 21.17 14.36 3.54
N ALA A 114 21.65 15.59 3.28
CA ALA A 114 21.02 16.48 2.32
C ALA A 114 21.48 16.18 0.88
N THR A 115 20.54 15.91 -0.02
CA THR A 115 20.82 15.56 -1.42
C THR A 115 21.40 16.75 -2.19
N PHE A 116 22.44 16.50 -2.98
CA PHE A 116 22.97 17.46 -3.93
C PHE A 116 23.09 16.91 -5.37
N TYR A 117 22.88 15.60 -5.56
CA TYR A 117 22.67 15.00 -6.87
C TYR A 117 21.83 13.71 -6.74
N ALA A 118 20.99 13.45 -7.72
CA ALA A 118 20.16 12.24 -7.78
C ALA A 118 20.07 11.70 -9.21
N ALA A 119 19.98 10.39 -9.32
CA ALA A 119 19.74 9.65 -10.56
C ALA A 119 18.96 8.36 -10.24
N THR A 120 18.53 7.66 -11.27
CA THR A 120 17.99 6.30 -11.16
C THR A 120 19.10 5.29 -11.47
N TYR A 121 18.91 4.43 -12.45
CA TYR A 121 19.93 3.49 -12.91
C TYR A 121 21.14 4.22 -13.53
N LEU A 122 22.35 3.80 -13.14
CA LEU A 122 23.62 4.28 -13.70
C LEU A 122 24.44 3.09 -14.21
N PRO A 123 24.73 3.02 -15.54
CA PRO A 123 25.47 1.92 -16.15
C PRO A 123 26.95 1.90 -15.74
N PRO A 124 27.67 0.76 -15.92
CA PRO A 124 29.12 0.67 -15.65
C PRO A 124 29.97 1.46 -16.65
N ALA A 125 29.47 1.74 -17.84
CA ALA A 125 30.07 2.58 -18.89
C ALA A 125 28.98 3.43 -19.54
N SER A 126 29.32 4.64 -19.97
CA SER A 126 28.35 5.57 -20.58
C SER A 126 27.65 4.92 -21.78
N ALA A 127 26.33 4.85 -21.72
CA ALA A 127 25.48 4.18 -22.72
C ALA A 127 24.13 4.88 -22.82
N HIS A 128 23.53 4.85 -24.00
CA HIS A 128 22.16 5.36 -24.24
C HIS A 128 21.91 6.80 -23.76
N GLY A 129 22.95 7.64 -23.78
CA GLY A 129 22.85 9.02 -23.29
C GLY A 129 22.93 9.19 -21.78
N LEU A 130 23.11 8.09 -21.03
CA LEU A 130 23.33 8.14 -19.58
C LEU A 130 24.82 8.16 -19.27
N PRO A 131 25.28 8.95 -18.28
CA PRO A 131 26.64 8.89 -17.76
C PRO A 131 26.86 7.56 -17.02
N SER A 132 28.09 7.10 -16.96
CA SER A 132 28.46 5.94 -16.16
C SER A 132 28.52 6.27 -14.68
N LEU A 133 28.32 5.25 -13.82
CA LEU A 133 28.45 5.41 -12.38
C LEU A 133 29.84 5.96 -11.98
N PRO A 134 30.99 5.48 -12.53
CA PRO A 134 32.32 6.07 -12.25
C PRO A 134 32.45 7.55 -12.63
N GLU A 135 31.88 7.97 -13.77
CA GLU A 135 31.91 9.39 -14.19
C GLU A 135 31.12 10.25 -13.21
N VAL A 136 29.95 9.80 -12.78
CA VAL A 136 29.12 10.51 -11.79
C VAL A 136 29.85 10.60 -10.45
N ILE A 137 30.47 9.50 -9.97
CA ILE A 137 31.24 9.52 -8.70
C ILE A 137 32.40 10.51 -8.79
N THR A 138 33.13 10.52 -9.90
CA THR A 138 34.23 11.45 -10.12
C THR A 138 33.74 12.90 -10.06
N ALA A 139 32.66 13.23 -10.74
CA ALA A 139 32.07 14.57 -10.76
C ALA A 139 31.58 15.01 -9.38
N VAL A 140 30.88 14.11 -8.66
CA VAL A 140 30.39 14.35 -7.30
C VAL A 140 31.55 14.57 -6.31
N SER A 141 32.59 13.73 -6.37
CA SER A 141 33.77 13.87 -5.50
C SER A 141 34.54 15.15 -5.79
N SER A 142 34.74 15.49 -7.06
CA SER A 142 35.38 16.78 -7.43
C SER A 142 34.54 17.96 -6.93
N ALA A 143 33.22 17.93 -7.09
CA ALA A 143 32.34 18.98 -6.58
C ALA A 143 32.44 19.13 -5.05
N TRP A 144 32.48 17.99 -4.32
CA TRP A 144 32.65 18.00 -2.87
C TRP A 144 33.95 18.61 -2.40
N HIS A 145 35.09 18.35 -3.09
CA HIS A 145 36.39 18.86 -2.70
C HIS A 145 36.65 20.29 -3.21
N GLU A 146 36.22 20.63 -4.43
CA GLU A 146 36.59 21.89 -5.10
C GLU A 146 35.52 22.97 -4.97
N LYS A 147 34.22 22.59 -4.76
CA LYS A 147 33.05 23.49 -4.74
C LYS A 147 32.13 23.22 -3.55
N ARG A 148 32.74 22.91 -2.41
CA ARG A 148 32.01 22.46 -1.21
C ARG A 148 30.94 23.46 -0.77
N ASP A 149 31.25 24.74 -0.75
CA ASP A 149 30.31 25.79 -0.32
C ASP A 149 29.06 25.82 -1.23
N ASP A 150 29.25 25.69 -2.55
CA ASP A 150 28.15 25.64 -3.52
C ASP A 150 27.29 24.37 -3.31
N VAL A 151 27.92 23.22 -3.03
CA VAL A 151 27.22 21.96 -2.74
C VAL A 151 26.38 22.09 -1.47
N LEU A 152 26.94 22.65 -0.39
CA LEU A 152 26.24 22.83 0.88
C LEU A 152 25.10 23.85 0.77
N GLU A 153 25.29 24.94 0.02
CA GLU A 153 24.23 25.92 -0.20
C GLU A 153 23.09 25.39 -1.04
N SER A 154 23.37 24.68 -2.15
CA SER A 154 22.35 24.11 -3.02
C SER A 154 21.56 23.02 -2.32
N SER A 155 22.22 22.12 -1.57
CA SER A 155 21.54 21.07 -0.80
C SER A 155 20.66 21.63 0.31
N ARG A 156 21.11 22.68 1.02
CA ARG A 156 20.31 23.37 2.03
C ARG A 156 19.09 24.04 1.40
N SER A 157 19.28 24.76 0.29
CA SER A 157 18.18 25.42 -0.44
C SER A 157 17.13 24.43 -0.90
N LEU A 158 17.53 23.23 -1.35
CA LEU A 158 16.61 22.15 -1.71
C LEU A 158 15.77 21.69 -0.51
N VAL A 159 16.42 21.40 0.62
CA VAL A 159 15.73 20.97 1.85
C VAL A 159 14.76 22.06 2.34
N GLU A 160 15.16 23.33 2.33
CA GLU A 160 14.31 24.46 2.72
C GLU A 160 13.11 24.65 1.77
N ALA A 161 13.33 24.52 0.45
CA ALA A 161 12.26 24.59 -0.53
C ALA A 161 11.24 23.49 -0.31
N LEU A 162 11.66 22.23 -0.13
CA LEU A 162 10.78 21.11 0.16
C LEU A 162 10.04 21.28 1.49
N ALA A 163 10.72 21.74 2.54
CA ALA A 163 10.11 22.04 3.84
C ALA A 163 9.04 23.14 3.72
N SER A 164 9.27 24.16 2.88
CA SER A 164 8.32 25.25 2.66
C SER A 164 7.08 24.80 1.87
N HIS A 165 7.24 23.94 0.87
CA HIS A 165 6.14 23.37 0.09
C HIS A 165 5.30 22.38 0.91
N ARG A 166 5.91 21.67 1.86
CA ARG A 166 5.29 20.70 2.75
C ARG A 166 4.71 21.31 4.04
N ARG A 167 5.02 22.55 4.36
CA ARG A 167 4.20 23.28 5.33
C ARG A 167 2.82 23.36 4.72
N ALA A 168 1.92 22.45 5.19
CA ALA A 168 0.53 22.44 4.79
C ALA A 168 0.04 23.90 4.68
N PRO A 169 -0.66 24.28 3.61
CA PRO A 169 -1.32 25.57 3.59
C PRO A 169 -2.06 25.65 4.92
N SER A 170 -1.88 26.76 5.65
CA SER A 170 -2.46 27.01 6.97
C SER A 170 -3.99 27.19 6.88
N GLY A 171 -4.65 26.26 6.19
CA GLY A 171 -6.07 26.12 6.04
C GLY A 171 -6.41 24.64 6.08
N THR A 172 -7.19 24.25 7.09
CA THR A 172 -7.92 22.99 7.05
C THR A 172 -8.77 23.01 5.79
N GLY A 173 -8.41 22.15 4.81
CA GLY A 173 -9.21 21.99 3.60
C GLY A 173 -10.63 21.55 4.00
N ALA A 174 -11.65 22.33 3.62
CA ALA A 174 -13.02 21.92 3.86
C ALA A 174 -13.31 20.63 3.09
N ILE A 175 -13.98 19.69 3.75
CA ILE A 175 -14.44 18.47 3.07
C ILE A 175 -15.28 18.86 1.84
N PRO A 176 -14.97 18.37 0.63
CA PRO A 176 -15.71 18.71 -0.56
C PRO A 176 -17.15 18.19 -0.48
N THR A 177 -18.07 18.89 -1.15
CA THR A 177 -19.44 18.40 -1.31
C THR A 177 -19.47 17.25 -2.33
N PRO A 178 -20.53 16.41 -2.33
CA PRO A 178 -20.69 15.36 -3.35
C PRO A 178 -20.61 15.88 -4.79
N GLU A 179 -21.14 17.07 -5.07
CA GLU A 179 -21.10 17.69 -6.41
C GLU A 179 -19.67 18.04 -6.84
N ARG A 180 -18.81 18.43 -5.89
CA ARG A 180 -17.39 18.68 -6.19
C ARG A 180 -16.62 17.39 -6.43
N LEU A 181 -16.98 16.29 -5.77
CA LEU A 181 -16.42 14.96 -6.03
C LEU A 181 -16.87 14.43 -7.40
N ALA A 182 -18.12 14.71 -7.81
CA ALA A 182 -18.57 14.38 -9.16
C ALA A 182 -17.72 15.06 -10.25
N VAL A 183 -17.30 16.31 -10.05
CA VAL A 183 -16.36 16.97 -10.98
C VAL A 183 -15.00 16.26 -11.05
N ILE A 184 -14.55 15.66 -9.95
CA ILE A 184 -13.32 14.83 -9.95
C ILE A 184 -13.52 13.54 -10.76
N VAL A 185 -14.69 12.90 -10.63
CA VAL A 185 -15.04 11.74 -11.47
C VAL A 185 -15.04 12.11 -12.95
N ASP A 186 -15.64 13.25 -13.33
CA ASP A 186 -15.63 13.76 -14.71
C ASP A 186 -14.20 14.00 -15.21
N ALA A 187 -13.34 14.56 -14.37
CA ALA A 187 -11.93 14.78 -14.70
C ALA A 187 -11.16 13.46 -14.90
N LEU A 188 -11.46 12.42 -14.12
CA LEU A 188 -10.90 11.08 -14.30
C LEU A 188 -11.42 10.43 -15.60
N ILE A 189 -12.71 10.56 -15.92
CA ILE A 189 -13.27 10.08 -17.19
C ILE A 189 -12.56 10.74 -18.38
N ALA A 190 -12.31 12.05 -18.30
CA ALA A 190 -11.61 12.78 -19.36
C ALA A 190 -10.13 12.38 -19.52
N GLN A 191 -9.53 11.75 -18.52
CA GLN A 191 -8.13 11.26 -18.54
C GLN A 191 -8.03 9.79 -18.95
N GLU A 192 -9.15 9.07 -19.11
CA GLU A 192 -9.16 7.67 -19.55
C GLU A 192 -8.52 7.54 -20.95
N ASP A 193 -7.62 6.60 -21.09
CA ASP A 193 -7.15 6.16 -22.41
C ASP A 193 -8.25 5.32 -23.08
N THR A 194 -9.07 5.97 -23.90
CA THR A 194 -10.22 5.32 -24.54
C THR A 194 -9.85 4.33 -25.64
N GLU A 195 -8.59 4.30 -26.08
CA GLU A 195 -8.09 3.37 -27.10
C GLU A 195 -7.63 2.05 -26.46
N HIS A 196 -6.88 2.12 -25.35
CA HIS A 196 -6.26 0.96 -24.72
C HIS A 196 -6.75 0.71 -23.28
N GLY A 197 -7.58 1.58 -22.74
CA GLY A 197 -8.04 1.55 -21.34
C GLY A 197 -6.98 2.02 -20.35
N GLY A 198 -7.36 2.19 -19.10
CA GLY A 198 -6.47 2.70 -18.05
C GLY A 198 -6.18 4.19 -18.17
N PHE A 199 -5.14 4.66 -17.48
CA PHE A 199 -4.73 6.06 -17.48
C PHE A 199 -3.29 6.22 -17.97
N GLY A 200 -3.02 7.33 -18.64
CA GLY A 200 -1.68 7.70 -19.08
C GLY A 200 -1.16 6.90 -20.29
N GLY A 201 0.15 6.99 -20.52
CA GLY A 201 0.87 6.32 -21.59
C GLY A 201 1.58 5.04 -21.12
N ALA A 202 2.85 4.89 -21.50
CA ALA A 202 3.71 3.79 -21.03
C ALA A 202 4.83 4.38 -20.12
N PRO A 203 5.19 3.70 -19.01
CA PRO A 203 4.58 2.47 -18.45
C PRO A 203 3.18 2.72 -17.88
N LYS A 204 2.34 1.67 -17.84
CA LYS A 204 0.93 1.79 -17.47
C LYS A 204 0.57 0.89 -16.29
N PHE A 205 0.09 1.52 -15.21
CA PHE A 205 -0.22 0.87 -13.94
C PHE A 205 -1.73 0.68 -13.74
N PRO A 206 -2.17 -0.41 -13.08
CA PRO A 206 -3.51 -0.49 -12.53
C PRO A 206 -3.59 0.41 -11.28
N THR A 207 -4.29 1.54 -11.39
CA THR A 207 -4.42 2.54 -10.33
C THR A 207 -5.47 2.13 -9.31
N THR A 208 -5.19 1.11 -8.49
CA THR A 208 -6.19 0.48 -7.60
C THR A 208 -6.83 1.43 -6.59
N PRO A 209 -6.14 2.43 -5.98
CA PRO A 209 -6.79 3.37 -5.09
C PRO A 209 -7.85 4.22 -5.80
N VAL A 210 -7.57 4.65 -7.05
CA VAL A 210 -8.53 5.40 -7.87
C VAL A 210 -9.74 4.54 -8.25
N VAL A 211 -9.51 3.28 -8.63
CA VAL A 211 -10.61 2.34 -8.92
C VAL A 211 -11.51 2.16 -7.70
N ASN A 212 -10.94 2.01 -6.50
CA ASN A 212 -11.69 1.86 -5.27
C ASN A 212 -12.45 3.14 -4.87
N PHE A 213 -11.90 4.34 -5.16
CA PHE A 213 -12.65 5.60 -5.06
C PHE A 213 -13.86 5.64 -6.02
N LEU A 214 -13.65 5.31 -7.30
CA LEU A 214 -14.73 5.25 -8.29
C LEU A 214 -15.85 4.29 -7.89
N LEU A 215 -15.49 3.12 -7.32
CA LEU A 215 -16.46 2.16 -6.79
C LEU A 215 -17.19 2.70 -5.55
N SER A 216 -16.57 3.55 -4.74
CA SER A 216 -17.24 4.21 -3.63
C SER A 216 -18.24 5.27 -4.13
N GLU A 217 -17.89 6.07 -5.13
CA GLU A 217 -18.82 7.01 -5.75
C GLU A 217 -19.98 6.27 -6.45
N ALA A 218 -19.72 5.13 -7.09
CA ALA A 218 -20.76 4.28 -7.69
C ALA A 218 -21.76 3.77 -6.63
N ALA A 219 -21.26 3.36 -5.46
CA ALA A 219 -22.12 2.92 -4.35
C ALA A 219 -23.04 4.04 -3.83
N PHE A 220 -22.63 5.30 -3.97
CA PHE A 220 -23.43 6.47 -3.68
C PHE A 220 -24.30 6.97 -4.88
N GLY A 221 -24.48 6.13 -5.91
CA GLY A 221 -25.37 6.38 -7.03
C GLY A 221 -24.73 7.09 -8.23
N HIS A 222 -23.41 7.31 -8.25
CA HIS A 222 -22.74 7.92 -9.41
C HIS A 222 -22.48 6.85 -10.49
N ALA A 223 -23.44 6.63 -11.39
CA ALA A 223 -23.41 5.57 -12.39
C ALA A 223 -22.18 5.61 -13.31
N GLU A 224 -21.71 6.80 -13.69
CA GLU A 224 -20.56 6.97 -14.59
C GLU A 224 -19.24 6.59 -13.92
N ALA A 225 -19.10 6.81 -12.60
CA ALA A 225 -17.96 6.31 -11.82
C ALA A 225 -17.91 4.79 -11.86
N GLY A 226 -19.05 4.12 -11.65
CA GLY A 226 -19.17 2.67 -11.76
C GLY A 226 -18.86 2.15 -13.16
N ALA A 227 -19.31 2.84 -14.19
CA ALA A 227 -19.04 2.49 -15.59
C ALA A 227 -17.54 2.60 -15.91
N LEU A 228 -16.86 3.66 -15.46
CA LEU A 228 -15.42 3.82 -15.63
C LEU A 228 -14.66 2.71 -14.88
N ALA A 229 -14.97 2.48 -13.60
CA ALA A 229 -14.33 1.41 -12.82
C ALA A 229 -14.49 0.03 -13.48
N ALA A 230 -15.68 -0.27 -14.01
CA ALA A 230 -15.95 -1.53 -14.70
C ALA A 230 -15.10 -1.69 -15.99
N ARG A 231 -14.95 -0.62 -16.79
CA ARG A 231 -14.08 -0.65 -17.98
C ARG A 231 -12.62 -0.85 -17.63
N LEU A 232 -12.10 -0.14 -16.62
CA LEU A 232 -10.73 -0.29 -16.14
C LEU A 232 -10.46 -1.73 -15.70
N LEU A 233 -11.32 -2.29 -14.85
CA LEU A 233 -11.19 -3.65 -14.33
C LEU A 233 -11.35 -4.71 -15.43
N ALA A 234 -12.24 -4.50 -16.41
CA ALA A 234 -12.36 -5.39 -17.57
C ALA A 234 -11.08 -5.39 -18.41
N THR A 235 -10.47 -4.23 -18.63
CA THR A 235 -9.19 -4.09 -19.34
C THR A 235 -8.08 -4.85 -18.61
N TYR A 236 -7.93 -4.66 -17.30
CA TYR A 236 -6.87 -5.35 -16.54
C TYR A 236 -7.07 -6.87 -16.53
N ALA A 237 -8.30 -7.36 -16.32
CA ALA A 237 -8.60 -8.79 -16.32
C ALA A 237 -8.45 -9.45 -17.69
N GLY A 238 -8.68 -8.70 -18.77
CA GLY A 238 -8.56 -9.16 -20.16
C GLY A 238 -7.18 -9.03 -20.77
N SER A 239 -6.25 -8.36 -20.07
CA SER A 239 -4.87 -8.13 -20.56
C SER A 239 -3.87 -9.15 -20.02
N PRO A 240 -2.65 -9.21 -20.58
CA PRO A 240 -1.53 -9.97 -20.04
C PRO A 240 -1.09 -9.61 -18.63
N LEU A 241 -1.60 -8.52 -18.04
CA LEU A 241 -1.36 -8.23 -16.61
C LEU A 241 -1.90 -9.33 -15.69
N ARG A 242 -2.92 -10.07 -16.11
CA ARG A 242 -3.46 -11.17 -15.33
C ARG A 242 -2.73 -12.46 -15.62
N ASP A 243 -2.18 -13.11 -14.60
CA ASP A 243 -1.69 -14.48 -14.73
C ASP A 243 -2.86 -15.47 -14.72
N ALA A 244 -3.22 -15.96 -15.89
CA ALA A 244 -4.31 -16.93 -16.05
C ALA A 244 -4.00 -18.33 -15.49
N VAL A 245 -2.72 -18.66 -15.23
CA VAL A 245 -2.28 -19.99 -14.80
C VAL A 245 -2.30 -20.11 -13.28
N GLU A 246 -1.61 -19.22 -12.57
CA GLU A 246 -1.47 -19.27 -11.11
C GLU A 246 -2.37 -18.25 -10.39
N GLY A 247 -2.91 -17.31 -11.14
CA GLY A 247 -3.70 -16.20 -10.61
C GLY A 247 -2.87 -14.99 -10.20
N GLY A 248 -3.54 -13.97 -9.70
CA GLY A 248 -2.91 -12.69 -9.39
C GLY A 248 -2.63 -11.85 -10.63
N PHE A 249 -2.05 -10.67 -10.38
CA PHE A 249 -1.76 -9.67 -11.39
C PHE A 249 -0.32 -9.20 -11.27
N PHE A 250 0.30 -8.97 -12.42
CA PHE A 250 1.57 -8.31 -12.54
C PHE A 250 1.41 -6.81 -12.29
N ARG A 251 2.49 -6.18 -11.85
CA ARG A 251 2.49 -4.83 -11.29
C ARG A 251 2.11 -3.75 -12.28
N TYR A 252 2.69 -3.76 -13.50
CA TYR A 252 2.42 -2.79 -14.56
C TYR A 252 2.78 -3.35 -15.93
N SER A 253 2.41 -2.63 -16.98
CA SER A 253 2.86 -2.91 -18.34
C SER A 253 3.87 -1.87 -18.80
N THR A 254 4.91 -2.34 -19.49
CA THR A 254 5.89 -1.49 -20.17
C THR A 254 5.31 -0.83 -21.42
N MET A 255 4.18 -1.37 -21.94
CA MET A 255 3.48 -0.91 -23.13
C MET A 255 2.12 -0.29 -22.79
N ARG A 256 1.70 0.70 -23.60
CA ARG A 256 0.43 1.43 -23.41
C ARG A 256 -0.81 0.53 -23.53
N ASP A 257 -0.74 -0.53 -24.34
CA ASP A 257 -1.84 -1.48 -24.60
C ASP A 257 -1.89 -2.66 -23.63
N PHE A 258 -1.10 -2.64 -22.57
CA PHE A 258 -0.96 -3.71 -21.59
C PHE A 258 -0.41 -5.04 -22.13
N SER A 259 0.21 -5.05 -23.33
CA SER A 259 0.69 -6.26 -23.98
C SER A 259 1.95 -6.87 -23.36
N GLU A 260 2.81 -6.06 -22.74
CA GLU A 260 4.07 -6.49 -22.13
C GLU A 260 4.10 -6.18 -20.65
N PRO A 261 3.71 -7.11 -19.76
CA PRO A 261 3.77 -6.90 -18.32
C PRO A 261 5.21 -6.92 -17.82
N HIS A 262 5.48 -6.09 -16.82
CA HIS A 262 6.61 -6.28 -15.91
C HIS A 262 6.18 -7.31 -14.86
N TYR A 263 6.85 -8.45 -14.83
CA TYR A 263 6.33 -9.67 -14.24
C TYR A 263 6.41 -9.79 -12.71
N GLU A 264 6.75 -8.72 -11.98
CA GLU A 264 6.60 -8.75 -10.51
C GLU A 264 5.12 -8.82 -10.11
N ARG A 265 4.83 -9.59 -9.04
CA ARG A 265 3.49 -9.68 -8.45
C ARG A 265 3.55 -9.23 -6.99
N MET A 266 3.16 -7.97 -6.74
CA MET A 266 3.21 -7.37 -5.41
C MET A 266 1.96 -7.72 -4.60
N LEU A 267 2.12 -7.88 -3.28
CA LEU A 267 1.00 -8.13 -2.38
C LEU A 267 0.01 -6.95 -2.37
N PHE A 268 0.48 -5.70 -2.24
CA PHE A 268 -0.39 -4.54 -2.14
C PHE A 268 -1.20 -4.28 -3.42
N ASP A 269 -0.63 -4.48 -4.62
CA ASP A 269 -1.35 -4.36 -5.89
C ASP A 269 -2.49 -5.38 -5.97
N ASN A 270 -2.18 -6.64 -5.65
CA ASN A 270 -3.14 -7.73 -5.67
C ASN A 270 -4.21 -7.59 -4.58
N ALA A 271 -3.87 -7.03 -3.41
CA ALA A 271 -4.83 -6.71 -2.36
C ALA A 271 -5.86 -5.66 -2.83
N GLY A 272 -5.38 -4.56 -3.42
CA GLY A 272 -6.26 -3.53 -3.97
C GLY A 272 -7.14 -4.02 -5.14
N LEU A 273 -6.61 -4.89 -6.00
CA LEU A 273 -7.40 -5.54 -7.06
C LEU A 273 -8.41 -6.55 -6.50
N LEU A 274 -8.06 -7.30 -5.45
CA LEU A 274 -9.00 -8.21 -4.78
C LEU A 274 -10.19 -7.44 -4.20
N GLN A 275 -9.95 -6.28 -3.58
CA GLN A 275 -11.00 -5.37 -3.12
C GLN A 275 -11.91 -4.99 -4.29
N ALA A 276 -11.34 -4.49 -5.38
CA ALA A 276 -12.09 -3.98 -6.53
C ALA A 276 -12.91 -5.08 -7.24
N TYR A 277 -12.29 -6.23 -7.55
CA TYR A 277 -13.01 -7.33 -8.21
C TYR A 277 -14.09 -7.97 -7.33
N SER A 278 -13.87 -8.02 -6.01
CA SER A 278 -14.90 -8.47 -5.06
C SER A 278 -16.09 -7.53 -5.07
N ARG A 279 -15.85 -6.21 -5.07
CA ARG A 279 -16.88 -5.16 -5.08
C ARG A 279 -17.75 -5.18 -6.35
N ILE A 280 -17.23 -5.53 -7.50
CA ILE A 280 -18.03 -5.67 -8.73
C ILE A 280 -18.59 -7.08 -8.95
N GLY A 281 -18.38 -8.01 -8.01
CA GLY A 281 -18.85 -9.39 -8.11
C GLY A 281 -18.13 -10.25 -9.16
N ALA A 282 -16.93 -9.88 -9.59
CA ALA A 282 -16.11 -10.64 -10.54
C ALA A 282 -15.39 -11.80 -9.83
N ARG A 283 -16.20 -12.75 -9.35
CA ARG A 283 -15.78 -13.83 -8.43
C ARG A 283 -14.64 -14.69 -8.96
N ASP A 284 -14.63 -15.03 -10.25
CA ASP A 284 -13.58 -15.89 -10.84
C ASP A 284 -12.23 -15.19 -10.87
N THR A 285 -12.21 -13.89 -11.15
CA THR A 285 -10.98 -13.08 -11.13
C THR A 285 -10.49 -12.92 -9.69
N ALA A 286 -11.38 -12.60 -8.76
CA ALA A 286 -11.07 -12.51 -7.34
C ALA A 286 -10.56 -13.85 -6.77
N ALA A 287 -11.17 -14.98 -7.14
CA ALA A 287 -10.72 -16.32 -6.75
C ALA A 287 -9.29 -16.63 -7.26
N GLY A 288 -8.93 -16.11 -8.44
CA GLY A 288 -7.56 -16.19 -8.95
C GLY A 288 -6.55 -15.48 -8.04
N ILE A 289 -6.93 -14.32 -7.49
CA ILE A 289 -6.06 -13.58 -6.54
C ILE A 289 -5.98 -14.32 -5.19
N VAL A 290 -7.10 -14.83 -4.66
CA VAL A 290 -7.11 -15.64 -3.43
C VAL A 290 -6.23 -16.89 -3.60
N LYS A 291 -6.30 -17.56 -4.77
CA LYS A 291 -5.43 -18.69 -5.12
C LYS A 291 -3.95 -18.28 -5.11
N PHE A 292 -3.60 -17.13 -5.69
CA PHE A 292 -2.24 -16.59 -5.69
C PHE A 292 -1.75 -16.32 -4.25
N PHE A 293 -2.56 -15.71 -3.40
CA PHE A 293 -2.22 -15.51 -2.00
C PHE A 293 -1.95 -16.83 -1.28
N ARG A 294 -2.86 -17.81 -1.39
CA ARG A 294 -2.77 -19.09 -0.67
C ARG A 294 -1.59 -19.95 -1.13
N HIS A 295 -1.29 -19.97 -2.44
CA HIS A 295 -0.35 -20.95 -3.00
C HIS A 295 1.01 -20.38 -3.38
N GLN A 296 1.12 -19.07 -3.56
CA GLN A 296 2.38 -18.43 -3.94
C GLN A 296 2.95 -17.54 -2.83
N LEU A 297 2.13 -16.66 -2.24
CA LEU A 297 2.62 -15.70 -1.27
C LEU A 297 2.54 -16.15 0.19
N PHE A 298 1.83 -17.24 0.51
CA PHE A 298 1.66 -17.66 1.90
C PHE A 298 2.96 -18.25 2.47
N VAL A 299 3.53 -17.59 3.47
CA VAL A 299 4.81 -17.91 4.10
C VAL A 299 4.67 -17.92 5.63
N GLY A 300 4.81 -19.09 6.26
CA GLY A 300 4.90 -19.18 7.72
C GLY A 300 3.69 -18.71 8.53
N GLY A 301 2.54 -18.45 7.92
CA GLY A 301 1.31 -18.00 8.61
C GLY A 301 0.80 -16.64 8.14
N ALA A 302 1.55 -15.92 7.30
CA ALA A 302 1.15 -14.64 6.70
C ALA A 302 1.53 -14.59 5.22
N LEU A 303 1.38 -13.44 4.56
CA LEU A 303 1.73 -13.28 3.16
C LEU A 303 3.07 -12.55 3.01
N GLY A 304 3.96 -13.12 2.17
CA GLY A 304 5.18 -12.46 1.72
C GLY A 304 4.88 -11.22 0.88
N SER A 305 5.87 -10.34 0.72
CA SER A 305 5.69 -9.03 0.10
C SER A 305 5.48 -9.10 -1.40
N ALA A 306 6.15 -10.02 -2.11
CA ALA A 306 6.10 -10.09 -3.56
C ALA A 306 6.62 -11.42 -4.13
N GLN A 307 6.33 -11.66 -5.41
CA GLN A 307 7.03 -12.64 -6.22
C GLN A 307 7.85 -11.93 -7.30
N ASP A 308 9.10 -12.38 -7.47
CA ASP A 308 10.06 -11.85 -8.42
C ASP A 308 9.61 -12.04 -9.88
N SER A 309 10.09 -11.18 -10.76
CA SER A 309 9.89 -11.27 -12.20
C SER A 309 10.87 -12.23 -12.87
N GLU A 310 12.05 -12.46 -12.27
CA GLU A 310 13.14 -13.25 -12.84
C GLU A 310 13.13 -14.71 -12.37
N SER A 311 13.44 -15.61 -13.28
CA SER A 311 13.67 -17.03 -13.01
C SER A 311 14.88 -17.53 -13.78
N ILE A 312 15.45 -18.65 -13.35
CA ILE A 312 16.54 -19.29 -14.07
C ILE A 312 15.97 -20.35 -14.99
N ILE A 313 16.11 -20.15 -16.31
CA ILE A 313 15.68 -21.08 -17.35
C ILE A 313 16.92 -21.52 -18.13
N ASP A 314 17.18 -22.82 -18.16
CA ASP A 314 18.36 -23.40 -18.82
C ASP A 314 19.68 -22.76 -18.36
N GLY A 315 19.75 -22.34 -17.08
CA GLY A 315 20.94 -21.72 -16.48
C GLY A 315 21.10 -20.22 -16.78
N ILE A 316 20.11 -19.60 -17.43
CA ILE A 316 20.12 -18.17 -17.79
C ILE A 316 19.00 -17.46 -17.03
N SER A 317 19.29 -16.28 -16.45
CA SER A 317 18.26 -15.40 -15.87
C SER A 317 17.35 -14.91 -16.98
N SER A 318 16.05 -15.05 -16.76
CA SER A 318 15.01 -14.68 -17.71
C SER A 318 13.85 -13.98 -16.99
N GLU A 319 13.62 -12.72 -17.33
CA GLU A 319 12.41 -12.01 -16.93
C GLU A 319 11.22 -12.52 -17.73
N GLY A 320 10.14 -12.89 -17.03
CA GLY A 320 8.89 -13.36 -17.65
C GLY A 320 8.95 -14.74 -18.31
N GLY A 321 10.13 -15.36 -18.48
CA GLY A 321 10.26 -16.65 -19.17
C GLY A 321 9.50 -17.80 -18.51
N TYR A 322 9.36 -17.80 -17.18
CA TYR A 322 8.49 -18.71 -16.44
C TYR A 322 7.01 -18.44 -16.75
N PHE A 323 6.61 -17.18 -16.71
CA PHE A 323 5.21 -16.75 -16.85
C PHE A 323 4.67 -16.93 -18.28
N ALA A 324 5.55 -16.94 -19.29
CA ALA A 324 5.20 -17.24 -20.67
C ALA A 324 4.80 -18.72 -20.92
N ARG A 325 4.94 -19.60 -19.89
CA ARG A 325 4.60 -21.03 -20.00
C ARG A 325 3.19 -21.30 -19.50
N ASP A 326 2.57 -22.35 -20.08
CA ASP A 326 1.35 -22.93 -19.54
C ASP A 326 1.61 -23.71 -18.23
N ALA A 327 0.57 -24.20 -17.57
CA ALA A 327 0.68 -24.93 -16.31
C ALA A 327 1.66 -26.13 -16.39
N LYS A 328 1.67 -26.86 -17.51
CA LYS A 328 2.57 -28.00 -17.71
C LYS A 328 4.02 -27.55 -17.86
N GLY A 329 4.24 -26.47 -18.61
CA GLY A 329 5.58 -25.90 -18.78
C GLY A 329 6.14 -25.37 -17.47
N ARG A 330 5.32 -24.68 -16.66
CA ARG A 330 5.73 -24.17 -15.32
C ARG A 330 6.05 -25.29 -14.35
N SER A 331 5.31 -26.38 -14.33
CA SER A 331 5.54 -27.51 -13.41
C SER A 331 6.91 -28.18 -13.57
N ALA A 332 7.61 -27.96 -14.69
CA ALA A 332 8.96 -28.44 -14.94
C ALA A 332 10.06 -27.45 -14.58
N LEU A 333 9.70 -26.24 -14.13
CA LEU A 333 10.63 -25.15 -13.83
C LEU A 333 10.60 -24.80 -12.34
N VAL A 334 11.69 -24.19 -11.87
CA VAL A 334 11.70 -23.53 -10.55
C VAL A 334 10.95 -22.21 -10.70
N PRO A 335 9.91 -21.95 -9.89
CA PRO A 335 9.20 -20.68 -9.96
C PRO A 335 10.10 -19.50 -9.55
N PRO A 336 9.78 -18.27 -9.99
CA PRO A 336 10.44 -17.08 -9.49
C PRO A 336 10.38 -16.99 -7.97
N ALA A 337 11.43 -16.44 -7.37
CA ALA A 337 11.58 -16.36 -5.92
C ALA A 337 10.44 -15.54 -5.27
N ILE A 338 10.09 -15.91 -4.06
CA ILE A 338 9.22 -15.09 -3.21
C ILE A 338 10.10 -14.22 -2.32
N ASP A 339 9.81 -12.93 -2.27
CA ASP A 339 10.25 -12.09 -1.19
C ASP A 339 9.38 -12.41 0.02
N ASP A 340 9.92 -13.22 0.90
CA ASP A 340 9.23 -13.81 2.05
C ASP A 340 9.18 -12.90 3.29
N LYS A 341 9.51 -11.60 3.12
CA LYS A 341 9.26 -10.59 4.14
C LYS A 341 7.77 -10.44 4.38
N VAL A 342 7.36 -10.45 5.63
CA VAL A 342 5.99 -10.12 6.04
C VAL A 342 5.94 -8.64 6.41
N VAL A 343 5.24 -7.85 5.59
CA VAL A 343 5.00 -6.42 5.84
C VAL A 343 3.62 -6.25 6.46
N THR A 344 3.54 -5.65 7.65
CA THR A 344 2.30 -5.55 8.44
C THR A 344 1.20 -4.81 7.68
N GLY A 345 1.48 -3.62 7.18
CA GLY A 345 0.49 -2.80 6.47
C GLY A 345 -0.05 -3.47 5.20
N TRP A 346 0.81 -4.14 4.43
CA TRP A 346 0.40 -4.83 3.20
C TRP A 346 -0.45 -6.07 3.47
N ASN A 347 -0.14 -6.80 4.54
CA ASN A 347 -1.02 -7.87 5.01
C ASN A 347 -2.36 -7.31 5.50
N GLY A 348 -2.37 -6.13 6.13
CA GLY A 348 -3.60 -5.42 6.49
C GLY A 348 -4.48 -5.10 5.27
N LEU A 349 -3.89 -4.61 4.17
CA LEU A 349 -4.60 -4.42 2.89
C LEU A 349 -5.17 -5.74 2.33
N ALA A 350 -4.41 -6.83 2.46
CA ALA A 350 -4.87 -8.15 2.05
C ALA A 350 -6.05 -8.65 2.91
N LEU A 351 -6.03 -8.37 4.23
CA LEU A 351 -7.16 -8.69 5.13
C LEU A 351 -8.45 -7.98 4.70
N GLU A 352 -8.39 -6.68 4.33
CA GLU A 352 -9.54 -5.96 3.77
C GLU A 352 -10.03 -6.63 2.48
N GLY A 353 -9.13 -6.96 1.56
CA GLY A 353 -9.46 -7.66 0.31
C GLY A 353 -10.10 -9.04 0.56
N LEU A 354 -9.57 -9.82 1.50
CA LEU A 354 -10.09 -11.14 1.87
C LEU A 354 -11.46 -11.04 2.56
N ALA A 355 -11.68 -10.00 3.37
CA ALA A 355 -12.97 -9.70 3.98
C ALA A 355 -14.06 -9.46 2.91
N LEU A 356 -13.75 -8.60 1.94
CA LEU A 356 -14.66 -8.30 0.83
C LEU A 356 -14.90 -9.53 -0.06
N ALA A 357 -13.86 -10.32 -0.33
CA ALA A 357 -13.98 -11.57 -1.08
C ALA A 357 -14.85 -12.59 -0.35
N SER A 358 -14.74 -12.69 0.97
CA SER A 358 -15.60 -13.56 1.81
C SER A 358 -17.08 -13.17 1.69
N ARG A 359 -17.38 -11.87 1.84
CA ARG A 359 -18.74 -11.33 1.70
C ARG A 359 -19.31 -11.54 0.29
N ALA A 360 -18.46 -11.40 -0.74
CA ALA A 360 -18.84 -11.61 -2.13
C ALA A 360 -19.04 -13.10 -2.50
N GLY A 361 -18.76 -14.02 -1.59
CA GLY A 361 -18.84 -15.47 -1.83
C GLY A 361 -17.80 -15.97 -2.84
N VAL A 362 -16.61 -15.39 -2.82
CA VAL A 362 -15.48 -15.81 -3.65
C VAL A 362 -14.96 -17.17 -3.17
N ALA A 363 -14.63 -18.05 -4.12
CA ALA A 363 -14.09 -19.38 -3.81
C ALA A 363 -12.69 -19.32 -3.18
N GLY A 364 -12.30 -20.36 -2.43
CA GLY A 364 -10.97 -20.49 -1.82
C GLY A 364 -10.90 -20.06 -0.36
N GLU A 365 -12.05 -19.95 0.31
CA GLU A 365 -12.16 -19.69 1.75
C GLU A 365 -11.42 -18.42 2.22
N PRO A 366 -11.67 -17.27 1.56
CA PRO A 366 -10.91 -16.04 1.86
C PRO A 366 -11.06 -15.58 3.31
N GLY A 367 -12.24 -15.76 3.94
CA GLY A 367 -12.45 -15.43 5.35
C GLY A 367 -11.56 -16.26 6.28
N ALA A 368 -11.46 -17.58 6.06
CA ALA A 368 -10.61 -18.45 6.85
C ALA A 368 -9.11 -18.11 6.66
N LEU A 369 -8.68 -17.83 5.43
CA LEU A 369 -7.31 -17.36 5.16
C LEU A 369 -7.03 -16.05 5.89
N GLY A 370 -7.97 -15.11 5.87
CA GLY A 370 -7.84 -13.84 6.58
C GLY A 370 -7.69 -14.01 8.09
N VAL A 371 -8.50 -14.90 8.71
CA VAL A 371 -8.41 -15.21 10.15
C VAL A 371 -7.06 -15.81 10.52
N GLU A 372 -6.53 -16.73 9.70
CA GLU A 372 -5.21 -17.34 9.89
C GLU A 372 -4.10 -16.26 9.87
N ILE A 373 -4.11 -15.39 8.87
CA ILE A 373 -3.14 -14.29 8.74
C ILE A 373 -3.28 -13.30 9.90
N ALA A 374 -4.49 -12.90 10.25
CA ALA A 374 -4.74 -11.95 11.33
C ALA A 374 -4.27 -12.48 12.70
N ALA A 375 -4.48 -13.78 12.97
CA ALA A 375 -4.00 -14.43 14.18
C ALA A 375 -2.47 -14.43 14.24
N TRP A 376 -1.80 -14.81 13.14
CA TRP A 376 -0.35 -14.84 13.07
C TRP A 376 0.27 -13.44 13.24
N LEU A 377 -0.29 -12.41 12.58
CA LEU A 377 0.17 -11.03 12.73
C LEU A 377 -0.03 -10.52 14.16
N TRP A 378 -1.15 -10.85 14.78
CA TRP A 378 -1.40 -10.46 16.16
C TRP A 378 -0.37 -11.03 17.13
N GLU A 379 0.01 -12.29 16.96
CA GLU A 379 0.98 -12.98 17.81
C GLU A 379 2.42 -12.53 17.56
N ASN A 380 2.78 -12.17 16.32
CA ASN A 380 4.17 -11.95 15.93
C ASN A 380 4.51 -10.48 15.66
N HIS A 381 3.53 -9.63 15.31
CA HIS A 381 3.77 -8.24 14.91
C HIS A 381 3.15 -7.20 15.86
N VAL A 382 2.36 -7.61 16.86
CA VAL A 382 1.89 -6.72 17.93
C VAL A 382 2.76 -6.96 19.17
N ARG A 383 3.45 -5.93 19.64
CA ARG A 383 4.29 -6.02 20.85
C ARG A 383 3.44 -5.85 22.11
N ASP A 384 4.00 -6.23 23.26
CA ASP A 384 3.32 -6.13 24.57
C ASP A 384 2.86 -4.70 24.92
N ASP A 385 3.58 -3.69 24.41
CA ASP A 385 3.23 -2.28 24.59
C ASP A 385 2.18 -1.77 23.58
N GLY A 386 1.71 -2.62 22.67
CA GLY A 386 0.75 -2.30 21.61
C GLY A 386 1.37 -1.71 20.34
N SER A 387 2.69 -1.47 20.33
CA SER A 387 3.37 -1.03 19.11
C SER A 387 3.47 -2.14 18.08
N LEU A 388 3.51 -1.76 16.80
CA LEU A 388 3.62 -2.73 15.71
C LEU A 388 5.08 -2.97 15.29
N VAL A 389 5.32 -4.14 14.76
CA VAL A 389 6.48 -4.47 13.93
C VAL A 389 6.14 -4.12 12.49
N ARG A 390 7.02 -3.41 11.76
CA ARG A 390 6.80 -3.17 10.33
C ARG A 390 7.03 -4.42 9.49
N VAL A 391 8.20 -5.03 9.66
CA VAL A 391 8.64 -6.15 8.82
C VAL A 391 9.25 -7.25 9.67
N SER A 392 8.94 -8.49 9.34
CA SER A 392 9.67 -9.67 9.82
C SER A 392 9.99 -10.64 8.68
N ARG A 393 10.97 -11.52 8.92
CA ARG A 393 11.31 -12.61 8.02
C ARG A 393 11.84 -13.80 8.81
N GLU A 394 11.28 -14.99 8.58
CA GLU A 394 11.73 -16.22 9.26
C GLU A 394 11.81 -16.09 10.80
N GLY A 395 10.85 -15.34 11.39
CA GLY A 395 10.80 -15.07 12.83
C GLY A 395 11.77 -14.00 13.35
N VAL A 396 12.57 -13.38 12.47
CA VAL A 396 13.45 -12.26 12.81
C VAL A 396 12.73 -10.94 12.52
N LEU A 397 12.66 -10.07 13.53
CA LEU A 397 12.01 -8.76 13.42
C LEU A 397 12.99 -7.72 12.88
N SER A 398 12.56 -6.90 11.92
CA SER A 398 13.31 -5.73 11.48
C SER A 398 13.31 -4.64 12.56
N PRO A 399 14.41 -3.87 12.71
CA PRO A 399 14.44 -2.70 13.56
C PRO A 399 13.69 -1.49 12.97
N ALA A 400 13.22 -1.58 11.72
CA ALA A 400 12.49 -0.52 11.04
C ALA A 400 11.21 -0.14 11.80
N VAL A 401 10.91 1.17 11.84
CA VAL A 401 9.76 1.72 12.55
C VAL A 401 8.48 1.41 11.77
N ALA A 402 7.45 0.92 12.47
CA ALA A 402 6.13 0.77 11.88
C ALA A 402 5.51 2.15 11.59
N THR A 403 5.02 2.31 10.35
CA THR A 403 4.50 3.59 9.85
C THR A 403 2.98 3.71 9.99
N ALA A 404 2.42 4.87 9.66
CA ALA A 404 0.99 5.08 9.57
C ALA A 404 0.27 4.05 8.66
N GLU A 405 0.96 3.59 7.60
CA GLU A 405 0.46 2.53 6.71
C GLU A 405 0.25 1.20 7.46
N ASP A 406 1.19 0.83 8.34
CA ASP A 406 1.10 -0.41 9.10
C ASP A 406 -0.06 -0.39 10.09
N TYR A 407 -0.18 0.71 10.86
CA TYR A 407 -1.27 0.87 11.81
C TYR A 407 -2.63 0.98 11.12
N GLY A 408 -2.73 1.83 10.09
CA GLY A 408 -3.98 2.05 9.36
C GLY A 408 -4.44 0.81 8.59
N GLY A 409 -3.53 0.18 7.85
CA GLY A 409 -3.83 -1.03 7.06
C GLY A 409 -4.23 -2.20 7.95
N PHE A 410 -3.49 -2.45 9.03
CA PHE A 410 -3.80 -3.56 9.93
C PHE A 410 -5.08 -3.32 10.72
N ALA A 411 -5.30 -2.10 11.25
CA ALA A 411 -6.54 -1.77 11.95
C ALA A 411 -7.77 -1.91 11.04
N LEU A 412 -7.74 -1.34 9.83
CA LEU A 412 -8.82 -1.45 8.85
C LEU A 412 -9.07 -2.90 8.45
N GLY A 413 -8.00 -3.65 8.14
CA GLY A 413 -8.09 -5.05 7.77
C GLY A 413 -8.74 -5.93 8.85
N LEU A 414 -8.35 -5.73 10.13
CA LEU A 414 -8.96 -6.43 11.26
C LEU A 414 -10.44 -6.08 11.44
N ILE A 415 -10.81 -4.81 11.32
CA ILE A 415 -12.20 -4.35 11.45
C ILE A 415 -13.06 -4.95 10.34
N GLU A 416 -12.64 -4.83 9.08
CA GLU A 416 -13.39 -5.34 7.93
C GLU A 416 -13.51 -6.87 7.95
N LEU A 417 -12.42 -7.56 8.32
CA LEU A 417 -12.44 -9.02 8.47
C LEU A 417 -13.38 -9.44 9.60
N GLY A 418 -13.29 -8.83 10.78
CA GLY A 418 -14.16 -9.13 11.91
C GLY A 418 -15.64 -8.93 11.58
N LEU A 419 -15.97 -7.88 10.81
CA LEU A 419 -17.33 -7.68 10.29
C LEU A 419 -17.73 -8.75 9.26
N ALA A 420 -16.80 -9.20 8.41
CA ALA A 420 -17.09 -10.19 7.36
C ALA A 420 -17.31 -11.60 7.91
N VAL A 421 -16.61 -11.97 8.98
CA VAL A 421 -16.71 -13.29 9.63
C VAL A 421 -17.53 -13.26 10.92
N ALA A 422 -18.13 -12.11 11.26
CA ALA A 422 -18.93 -11.88 12.46
C ALA A 422 -18.17 -12.18 13.77
N ASP A 423 -16.90 -11.72 13.86
CA ASP A 423 -16.01 -11.86 15.02
C ASP A 423 -15.76 -10.50 15.68
N ALA A 424 -16.40 -10.26 16.82
CA ALA A 424 -16.29 -9.02 17.60
C ALA A 424 -14.88 -8.80 18.16
N GLN A 425 -14.13 -9.89 18.43
CA GLN A 425 -12.78 -9.80 18.97
C GLN A 425 -11.78 -9.24 17.93
N LEU A 426 -11.92 -9.63 16.65
CA LEU A 426 -11.11 -9.06 15.58
C LEU A 426 -11.35 -7.54 15.44
N VAL A 427 -12.62 -7.12 15.50
CA VAL A 427 -12.96 -5.68 15.46
C VAL A 427 -12.39 -4.94 16.67
N ALA A 428 -12.46 -5.52 17.86
CA ALA A 428 -11.88 -4.95 19.08
C ALA A 428 -10.33 -4.85 19.00
N LYS A 429 -9.66 -5.84 18.40
CA LYS A 429 -8.23 -5.79 18.10
C LYS A 429 -7.90 -4.65 17.15
N GLY A 430 -8.68 -4.47 16.07
CA GLY A 430 -8.53 -3.33 15.14
C GLY A 430 -8.67 -1.99 15.84
N ARG A 431 -9.65 -1.85 16.74
CA ARG A 431 -9.79 -0.65 17.60
C ARG A 431 -8.54 -0.44 18.47
N THR A 432 -8.01 -1.47 19.09
CA THR A 432 -6.81 -1.38 19.93
C THR A 432 -5.61 -0.86 19.14
N VAL A 433 -5.38 -1.38 17.93
CA VAL A 433 -4.29 -0.91 17.04
C VAL A 433 -4.49 0.56 16.67
N LEU A 434 -5.71 0.95 16.32
CA LEU A 434 -6.02 2.33 15.91
C LEU A 434 -5.85 3.32 17.07
N GLU A 435 -6.35 2.99 18.27
CA GLU A 435 -6.21 3.82 19.46
C GLU A 435 -4.75 3.92 19.94
N HIS A 436 -3.96 2.87 19.78
CA HIS A 436 -2.53 2.93 20.05
C HIS A 436 -1.87 4.01 19.17
N TYR A 437 -2.10 3.98 17.85
CA TYR A 437 -1.58 5.01 16.95
C TYR A 437 -2.05 6.41 17.33
N ARG A 438 -3.34 6.57 17.66
CA ARG A 438 -3.93 7.86 18.05
C ARG A 438 -3.29 8.45 19.31
N ALA A 439 -2.79 7.61 20.21
CA ALA A 439 -2.10 8.00 21.43
C ALA A 439 -0.61 8.30 21.25
N LEU A 440 -0.02 7.94 20.10
CA LEU A 440 1.40 8.19 19.83
C LEU A 440 1.67 9.70 19.71
N PRO A 441 2.84 10.16 20.17
CA PRO A 441 3.26 11.54 19.92
C PRO A 441 3.45 11.78 18.42
N PRO A 442 3.35 13.04 17.96
CA PRO A 442 3.63 13.38 16.57
C PRO A 442 4.99 12.82 16.11
N TYR A 443 5.00 12.25 14.90
CA TYR A 443 6.20 11.67 14.27
C TYR A 443 6.78 10.41 14.92
N ALA A 444 6.10 9.79 15.90
CA ALA A 444 6.57 8.54 16.51
C ALA A 444 6.67 7.36 15.52
N THR A 445 6.01 7.45 14.38
CA THR A 445 6.02 6.46 13.29
C THR A 445 6.94 6.87 12.12
N THR A 446 7.85 7.81 12.35
CA THR A 446 8.86 8.25 11.39
C THR A 446 10.24 7.81 11.87
N ASP A 447 11.08 7.34 10.96
CA ASP A 447 12.46 7.00 11.28
C ASP A 447 13.18 8.21 11.90
N PRO A 448 13.85 8.05 13.07
CA PRO A 448 14.50 9.16 13.76
C PRO A 448 15.56 9.89 12.92
N LEU A 449 16.24 9.18 12.01
CA LEU A 449 17.23 9.81 11.12
C LEU A 449 16.54 10.66 10.05
N VAL A 450 15.41 10.20 9.50
CA VAL A 450 14.59 11.00 8.57
C VAL A 450 14.12 12.28 9.23
N ALA A 451 13.65 12.19 10.47
CA ALA A 451 13.27 13.37 11.25
C ALA A 451 14.46 14.33 11.50
N GLY A 452 15.67 13.80 11.72
CA GLY A 452 16.91 14.53 11.93
C GLY A 452 17.46 15.23 10.69
N HIS A 453 17.15 14.75 9.48
CA HIS A 453 17.63 15.30 8.20
C HIS A 453 16.84 16.55 7.73
N GLY A 454 16.13 17.21 8.62
CA GLY A 454 15.57 18.56 8.40
C GLY A 454 14.25 18.64 7.64
N ILE A 455 13.64 17.50 7.33
CA ILE A 455 12.28 17.46 6.81
C ILE A 455 11.38 16.85 7.89
N PRO A 456 10.77 17.68 8.77
CA PRO A 456 9.90 17.17 9.83
C PRO A 456 8.73 16.44 9.20
N GLY A 457 8.56 15.17 9.59
CA GLY A 457 7.38 14.39 9.33
C GLY A 457 6.97 14.37 7.87
N VAL A 458 7.67 13.58 7.06
CA VAL A 458 7.16 13.20 5.74
C VAL A 458 5.95 12.30 5.98
N THR A 459 4.81 12.93 6.24
CA THR A 459 3.56 12.25 6.00
C THR A 459 3.45 12.19 4.50
N ASP A 460 3.76 11.05 3.91
CA ASP A 460 3.59 10.88 2.47
C ASP A 460 2.10 11.00 2.17
N ILE A 461 1.73 12.10 1.57
CA ILE A 461 0.35 12.37 1.11
C ILE A 461 0.15 11.90 -0.33
N SER A 462 1.23 11.54 -1.01
CA SER A 462 1.15 10.98 -2.36
C SER A 462 0.77 9.50 -2.27
N GLU A 463 -0.11 9.09 -3.15
CA GLU A 463 -0.55 7.71 -3.29
C GLU A 463 -0.10 7.20 -4.66
N GLY A 464 0.49 6.03 -4.65
CA GLY A 464 0.85 5.33 -5.88
C GLY A 464 -0.07 4.15 -6.13
N ALA A 465 0.48 2.96 -5.99
CA ALA A 465 -0.25 1.71 -6.15
C ALA A 465 -1.05 1.29 -4.90
N SER A 466 -0.77 1.88 -3.72
CA SER A 466 -1.49 1.66 -2.45
C SER A 466 -2.04 2.99 -1.89
N PRO A 467 -3.09 2.94 -1.07
CA PRO A 467 -3.57 4.10 -0.32
C PRO A 467 -2.52 4.59 0.68
N SER A 468 -2.51 5.88 0.98
CA SER A 468 -1.65 6.43 2.05
C SER A 468 -2.04 5.92 3.44
N GLY A 469 -1.08 5.88 4.35
CA GLY A 469 -1.34 5.52 5.74
C GLY A 469 -2.41 6.39 6.41
N LEU A 470 -2.47 7.68 6.07
CA LEU A 470 -3.52 8.59 6.56
C LEU A 470 -4.91 8.21 6.07
N ALA A 471 -5.03 7.81 4.80
CA ALA A 471 -6.30 7.36 4.25
C ALA A 471 -6.78 6.07 4.94
N LEU A 472 -5.87 5.12 5.18
CA LEU A 472 -6.18 3.87 5.87
C LEU A 472 -6.60 4.08 7.32
N LEU A 473 -5.88 4.93 8.07
CA LEU A 473 -6.26 5.33 9.44
C LEU A 473 -7.64 5.99 9.47
N ALA A 474 -7.90 6.91 8.53
CA ALA A 474 -9.18 7.60 8.44
C ALA A 474 -10.34 6.65 8.11
N LEU A 475 -10.14 5.69 7.19
CA LEU A 475 -11.15 4.67 6.89
C LEU A 475 -11.44 3.79 8.11
N ALA A 476 -10.41 3.33 8.84
CA ALA A 476 -10.59 2.57 10.07
C ALA A 476 -11.36 3.38 11.14
N ALA A 477 -11.03 4.67 11.30
CA ALA A 477 -11.75 5.57 12.20
C ALA A 477 -13.22 5.75 11.77
N LEU A 478 -13.52 5.87 10.48
CA LEU A 478 -14.90 5.96 9.99
C LEU A 478 -15.71 4.69 10.29
N ARG A 479 -15.10 3.50 10.20
CA ARG A 479 -15.75 2.24 10.61
C ARG A 479 -16.07 2.26 12.12
N LEU A 480 -15.10 2.67 12.95
CA LEU A 480 -15.32 2.74 14.40
C LEU A 480 -16.34 3.82 14.78
N ALA A 481 -16.41 4.95 14.07
CA ALA A 481 -17.43 5.96 14.31
C ALA A 481 -18.86 5.38 14.19
N VAL A 482 -19.09 4.51 13.21
CA VAL A 482 -20.38 3.83 13.02
C VAL A 482 -20.60 2.76 14.09
N LEU A 483 -19.59 1.94 14.33
CA LEU A 483 -19.69 0.79 15.26
C LEU A 483 -19.89 1.22 16.71
N THR A 484 -19.23 2.30 17.15
CA THR A 484 -19.29 2.79 18.54
C THR A 484 -20.31 3.91 18.76
N GLY A 485 -20.76 4.57 17.70
CA GLY A 485 -21.56 5.79 17.78
C GLY A 485 -20.78 7.04 18.24
N GLU A 486 -19.45 6.95 18.41
CA GLU A 486 -18.62 8.05 18.87
C GLU A 486 -18.21 8.98 17.73
N SER A 487 -18.70 10.23 17.74
CA SER A 487 -18.36 11.24 16.70
C SER A 487 -16.88 11.59 16.66
N SER A 488 -16.16 11.40 17.75
CA SER A 488 -14.71 11.69 17.87
C SER A 488 -13.86 10.95 16.84
N TYR A 489 -14.24 9.74 16.43
CA TYR A 489 -13.56 9.01 15.35
C TYR A 489 -13.78 9.67 13.98
N ARG A 490 -15.01 10.13 13.68
CA ARG A 490 -15.30 10.83 12.43
C ARG A 490 -14.61 12.19 12.36
N GLU A 491 -14.54 12.89 13.48
CA GLU A 491 -13.81 14.16 13.62
C GLU A 491 -12.31 13.93 13.37
N TRP A 492 -11.74 12.90 14.00
CA TRP A 492 -10.33 12.55 13.80
C TRP A 492 -10.02 12.11 12.35
N ALA A 493 -10.89 11.32 11.71
CA ALA A 493 -10.75 11.00 10.29
C ALA A 493 -10.69 12.26 9.42
N ARG A 494 -11.50 13.27 9.72
CA ARG A 494 -11.48 14.58 9.05
C ARG A 494 -10.16 15.31 9.28
N GLU A 495 -9.66 15.32 10.50
CA GLU A 495 -8.38 15.95 10.85
C GLU A 495 -7.21 15.31 10.09
N LEU A 496 -7.17 13.98 10.01
CA LEU A 496 -6.13 13.22 9.31
C LEU A 496 -6.03 13.62 7.82
N VAL A 497 -7.15 13.76 7.11
CA VAL A 497 -7.14 14.01 5.66
C VAL A 497 -7.26 15.48 5.28
N SER A 498 -7.61 16.36 6.21
CA SER A 498 -7.79 17.81 5.96
C SER A 498 -6.58 18.47 5.27
N PRO A 499 -5.32 18.15 5.64
CA PRO A 499 -4.15 18.69 4.95
C PRO A 499 -4.01 18.21 3.50
N CYS A 500 -4.60 17.05 3.16
CA CYS A 500 -4.47 16.42 1.85
C CYS A 500 -5.53 16.87 0.84
N VAL A 501 -6.62 17.54 1.29
CA VAL A 501 -7.79 17.86 0.45
C VAL A 501 -7.40 18.64 -0.81
N ALA A 502 -6.62 19.71 -0.66
CA ALA A 502 -6.25 20.55 -1.80
C ALA A 502 -5.43 19.76 -2.84
N HIS A 503 -4.49 18.94 -2.38
CA HIS A 503 -3.68 18.07 -3.23
C HIS A 503 -4.55 17.02 -3.93
N ALA A 504 -5.40 16.33 -3.18
CA ALA A 504 -6.26 15.29 -3.73
C ALA A 504 -7.21 15.80 -4.81
N MET A 505 -7.76 17.02 -4.63
CA MET A 505 -8.62 17.66 -5.62
C MET A 505 -7.85 18.12 -6.87
N ALA A 506 -6.56 18.42 -6.76
CA ALA A 506 -5.71 18.83 -7.88
C ALA A 506 -5.08 17.64 -8.62
N MET A 507 -4.75 16.56 -7.90
CA MET A 507 -4.01 15.39 -8.41
C MET A 507 -4.78 14.08 -8.13
N PRO A 508 -5.95 13.88 -8.73
CA PRO A 508 -6.84 12.77 -8.37
C PRO A 508 -6.27 11.39 -8.66
N LEU A 509 -5.43 11.24 -9.70
CA LEU A 509 -4.78 9.96 -10.03
C LEU A 509 -3.78 9.51 -8.96
N GLY A 510 -3.20 10.44 -8.21
CA GLY A 510 -2.25 10.14 -7.12
C GLY A 510 -2.88 10.31 -5.73
N SER A 511 -4.22 10.21 -5.58
CA SER A 511 -4.89 10.50 -4.30
C SER A 511 -6.17 9.66 -4.10
N GLY A 512 -6.25 8.49 -4.71
CA GLY A 512 -7.47 7.68 -4.73
C GLY A 512 -7.95 7.25 -3.34
N GLY A 513 -7.05 6.93 -2.41
CA GLY A 513 -7.39 6.57 -1.03
C GLY A 513 -7.94 7.76 -0.24
N VAL A 514 -7.29 8.93 -0.34
CA VAL A 514 -7.80 10.18 0.26
C VAL A 514 -9.16 10.54 -0.33
N LEU A 515 -9.35 10.45 -1.66
CA LEU A 515 -10.63 10.70 -2.32
C LEU A 515 -11.72 9.75 -1.83
N ARG A 516 -11.40 8.46 -1.57
CA ARG A 516 -12.33 7.50 -0.96
C ARG A 516 -12.78 7.98 0.43
N VAL A 517 -11.85 8.43 1.28
CA VAL A 517 -12.19 9.01 2.60
C VAL A 517 -13.07 10.24 2.45
N LEU A 518 -12.73 11.16 1.52
CA LEU A 518 -13.51 12.38 1.27
C LEU A 518 -14.93 12.04 0.77
N SER A 519 -15.08 11.00 -0.05
CA SER A 519 -16.37 10.49 -0.47
C SER A 519 -17.25 10.08 0.70
N GLU A 520 -16.71 9.30 1.65
CA GLU A 520 -17.43 8.87 2.85
C GLU A 520 -17.69 10.03 3.84
N LEU A 521 -16.76 10.98 3.96
CA LEU A 521 -16.94 12.16 4.85
C LEU A 521 -17.95 13.16 4.32
N SER A 522 -18.14 13.24 3.01
CA SER A 522 -19.06 14.19 2.36
C SER A 522 -20.53 13.83 2.53
N ARG A 523 -20.83 12.64 3.03
CA ARG A 523 -22.20 12.08 3.14
C ARG A 523 -22.44 11.55 4.56
N PRO A 524 -23.70 11.42 4.99
CA PRO A 524 -24.03 10.66 6.19
C PRO A 524 -23.54 9.21 6.04
N ALA A 525 -23.04 8.63 7.13
CA ALA A 525 -22.66 7.22 7.13
C ALA A 525 -23.92 6.34 7.03
N GLN A 526 -23.87 5.31 6.20
CA GLN A 526 -24.92 4.30 6.08
C GLN A 526 -24.44 3.00 6.72
N ASP A 527 -25.33 2.34 7.43
CA ASP A 527 -25.07 1.03 8.03
C ASP A 527 -26.24 0.07 7.80
N ILE A 528 -25.90 -1.20 7.60
CA ILE A 528 -26.83 -2.31 7.46
C ILE A 528 -26.45 -3.37 8.48
N VAL A 529 -27.36 -3.67 9.42
CA VAL A 529 -27.20 -4.75 10.38
C VAL A 529 -28.32 -5.76 10.16
N VAL A 530 -27.97 -7.02 9.92
CA VAL A 530 -28.92 -8.11 9.86
C VAL A 530 -28.66 -9.06 10.99
N VAL A 531 -29.71 -9.34 11.78
CA VAL A 531 -29.66 -10.31 12.87
C VAL A 531 -30.58 -11.47 12.55
N ALA A 532 -30.02 -12.68 12.51
CA ALA A 532 -30.76 -13.90 12.18
C ALA A 532 -30.06 -15.13 12.74
N ASP A 533 -30.81 -15.95 13.49
CA ASP A 533 -30.29 -17.19 14.13
C ASP A 533 -30.30 -18.40 13.19
N TRP A 534 -30.85 -18.23 11.99
CA TRP A 534 -30.85 -19.27 10.95
C TRP A 534 -30.69 -18.67 9.55
N ARG A 535 -30.20 -19.48 8.63
CA ARG A 535 -30.01 -19.08 7.24
C ARG A 535 -31.36 -18.81 6.56
N ASN A 536 -31.49 -17.69 5.87
CA ASN A 536 -32.68 -17.22 5.17
C ASN A 536 -32.33 -16.27 4.03
N ASP A 537 -33.30 -15.96 3.16
CA ASP A 537 -33.13 -15.13 1.96
C ASP A 537 -32.74 -13.68 2.30
N LEU A 538 -33.23 -13.15 3.44
CA LEU A 538 -32.86 -11.80 3.90
C LEU A 538 -31.38 -11.71 4.21
N LEU A 539 -30.84 -12.71 4.87
CA LEU A 539 -29.44 -12.85 5.23
C LEU A 539 -28.56 -13.02 3.98
N GLU A 540 -29.00 -13.85 3.03
CA GLU A 540 -28.29 -14.06 1.75
C GLU A 540 -28.27 -12.78 0.90
N ARG A 541 -29.37 -12.02 0.86
CA ARG A 541 -29.44 -10.73 0.15
C ARG A 541 -28.56 -9.67 0.83
N ALA A 542 -28.60 -9.59 2.17
CA ALA A 542 -27.82 -8.60 2.92
C ALA A 542 -26.31 -8.78 2.75
N ALA A 543 -25.83 -10.02 2.63
CA ALA A 543 -24.43 -10.29 2.34
C ALA A 543 -23.95 -9.67 1.02
N GLY A 544 -24.84 -9.37 0.08
CA GLY A 544 -24.54 -8.68 -1.17
C GLY A 544 -24.63 -7.14 -1.10
N LEU A 545 -25.08 -6.56 0.03
CA LEU A 545 -25.33 -5.11 0.17
C LEU A 545 -24.14 -4.31 0.70
N TRP A 546 -23.03 -4.95 0.99
CA TRP A 546 -21.85 -4.29 1.53
C TRP A 546 -21.30 -3.14 0.66
N GLN A 547 -21.72 -3.06 -0.60
CA GLN A 547 -21.37 -1.95 -1.51
C GLN A 547 -22.12 -0.66 -1.18
N GLU A 548 -23.27 -0.75 -0.50
CA GLU A 548 -24.23 0.32 -0.31
C GLU A 548 -24.12 0.97 1.08
N ALA A 549 -23.21 0.48 1.93
CA ALA A 549 -23.05 1.00 3.29
C ALA A 549 -21.59 0.99 3.76
N ALA A 550 -21.26 1.94 4.64
CA ALA A 550 -19.95 2.01 5.29
C ALA A 550 -19.70 0.80 6.20
N VAL A 551 -20.74 0.32 6.88
CA VAL A 551 -20.70 -0.88 7.73
C VAL A 551 -21.84 -1.81 7.35
N VAL A 552 -21.51 -3.06 7.05
CA VAL A 552 -22.50 -4.15 6.90
C VAL A 552 -22.12 -5.27 7.86
N ALA A 553 -23.02 -5.61 8.77
CA ALA A 553 -22.88 -6.72 9.70
C ALA A 553 -24.03 -7.71 9.52
N VAL A 554 -23.67 -8.98 9.37
CA VAL A 554 -24.64 -10.09 9.30
C VAL A 554 -24.27 -11.06 10.42
N VAL A 555 -25.09 -11.09 11.46
CA VAL A 555 -24.77 -11.74 12.74
C VAL A 555 -25.93 -12.59 13.26
N THR A 556 -25.62 -13.56 14.13
CA THR A 556 -26.60 -14.21 14.98
C THR A 556 -26.89 -13.37 16.23
N SER A 557 -27.92 -13.74 17.00
CA SER A 557 -28.21 -13.13 18.31
C SER A 557 -27.00 -13.17 19.25
N GLU A 558 -26.31 -14.30 19.32
CA GLU A 558 -25.11 -14.50 20.15
C GLU A 558 -23.98 -13.57 19.72
N GLN A 559 -23.66 -13.54 18.42
CA GLN A 559 -22.64 -12.66 17.86
C GLN A 559 -22.96 -11.17 18.07
N ALA A 560 -24.22 -10.76 17.89
CA ALA A 560 -24.65 -9.39 18.15
C ALA A 560 -24.45 -9.00 19.64
N GLN A 561 -24.69 -9.93 20.57
CA GLN A 561 -24.42 -9.72 22.00
C GLN A 561 -22.91 -9.60 22.28
N GLU A 562 -22.07 -10.39 21.60
CA GLU A 562 -20.61 -10.29 21.71
C GLU A 562 -20.11 -8.92 21.20
N PHE A 563 -20.60 -8.45 20.05
CA PHE A 563 -20.28 -7.11 19.57
C PHE A 563 -20.67 -6.02 20.60
N LEU A 564 -21.87 -6.12 21.17
CA LEU A 564 -22.32 -5.19 22.20
C LEU A 564 -21.45 -5.27 23.46
N ALA A 565 -21.05 -6.46 23.90
CA ALA A 565 -20.17 -6.68 25.05
C ALA A 565 -18.76 -6.05 24.83
N HIS A 566 -18.30 -5.98 23.59
CA HIS A 566 -17.07 -5.27 23.21
C HIS A 566 -17.24 -3.75 23.05
N GLY A 567 -18.45 -3.20 23.37
CA GLY A 567 -18.72 -1.77 23.35
C GLY A 567 -19.06 -1.20 21.96
N PHE A 568 -19.52 -2.03 21.04
CA PHE A 568 -20.02 -1.61 19.74
C PHE A 568 -21.51 -1.30 19.80
N SER A 569 -21.85 -0.06 20.14
CA SER A 569 -23.24 0.39 20.38
C SER A 569 -24.15 0.30 19.14
N LEU A 570 -23.58 0.10 17.94
CA LEU A 570 -24.34 -0.21 16.73
C LEU A 570 -25.32 -1.38 16.95
N PHE A 571 -25.00 -2.31 17.82
CA PHE A 571 -25.82 -3.51 18.11
C PHE A 571 -26.81 -3.30 19.27
N GLU A 572 -26.87 -2.13 19.89
CA GLU A 572 -27.83 -1.85 20.95
C GLU A 572 -29.27 -1.94 20.41
N GLY A 573 -30.10 -2.76 21.08
CA GLY A 573 -31.46 -3.08 20.62
C GLY A 573 -31.55 -3.95 19.37
N ARG A 574 -30.42 -4.52 18.88
CA ARG A 574 -30.33 -5.35 17.68
C ARG A 574 -29.69 -6.72 17.99
N THR A 575 -30.14 -7.36 19.06
CA THR A 575 -29.56 -8.61 19.57
C THR A 575 -30.53 -9.79 19.54
N ASP A 576 -31.70 -9.67 18.89
CA ASP A 576 -32.69 -10.74 18.77
C ASP A 576 -32.87 -11.10 17.30
N GLY A 577 -32.39 -12.28 16.91
CA GLY A 577 -32.51 -12.91 15.59
C GLY A 577 -33.54 -14.04 15.55
N SER A 578 -34.36 -14.18 16.60
CA SER A 578 -35.45 -15.20 16.63
C SER A 578 -36.43 -15.03 15.47
N VAL A 579 -36.55 -13.81 14.94
CA VAL A 579 -37.12 -13.50 13.64
C VAL A 579 -36.06 -12.76 12.86
N PRO A 580 -35.63 -13.19 11.65
CA PRO A 580 -34.67 -12.48 10.86
C PRO A 580 -35.09 -11.03 10.61
N VAL A 581 -34.20 -10.09 10.91
CA VAL A 581 -34.48 -8.67 10.81
C VAL A 581 -33.27 -7.90 10.28
N ALA A 582 -33.52 -6.97 9.33
CA ALA A 582 -32.52 -6.03 8.84
C ALA A 582 -32.83 -4.61 9.34
N PHE A 583 -31.78 -3.92 9.77
CA PHE A 583 -31.80 -2.52 10.18
C PHE A 583 -30.98 -1.73 9.16
N LEU A 584 -31.62 -0.75 8.50
CA LEU A 584 -30.96 0.20 7.60
C LEU A 584 -30.95 1.54 8.27
N CYS A 585 -29.78 2.11 8.47
CA CYS A 585 -29.64 3.40 9.12
C CYS A 585 -28.75 4.33 8.30
N GLU A 586 -29.04 5.63 8.40
CA GLU A 586 -28.29 6.70 7.76
C GLU A 586 -28.04 7.82 8.78
N GLY A 587 -26.77 8.18 9.01
CA GLY A 587 -26.40 9.21 9.98
C GLY A 587 -26.88 8.90 11.41
N GLY A 588 -27.00 7.62 11.78
CA GLY A 588 -27.51 7.18 13.08
C GLY A 588 -29.04 7.16 13.20
N ILE A 589 -29.79 7.50 12.15
CA ILE A 589 -31.25 7.42 12.10
C ILE A 589 -31.64 6.14 11.37
N CYS A 590 -32.30 5.21 12.06
CA CYS A 590 -32.73 3.96 11.48
C CYS A 590 -34.14 4.05 10.90
N ARG A 591 -34.32 3.39 9.76
CA ARG A 591 -35.64 3.13 9.17
C ARG A 591 -36.36 2.05 9.98
N MET A 592 -37.64 1.82 9.71
CA MET A 592 -38.38 0.72 10.37
C MET A 592 -37.69 -0.62 10.09
N PRO A 593 -37.57 -1.51 11.09
CA PRO A 593 -36.97 -2.82 10.90
C PRO A 593 -37.66 -3.62 9.80
N ILE A 594 -36.87 -4.32 9.01
CA ILE A 594 -37.29 -5.03 7.81
C ILE A 594 -37.18 -6.53 8.05
N THR A 595 -38.25 -7.28 7.77
CA THR A 595 -38.29 -8.73 7.97
C THR A 595 -38.47 -9.53 6.69
N THR A 596 -38.61 -8.86 5.52
CA THR A 596 -38.78 -9.52 4.22
C THR A 596 -37.83 -8.94 3.18
N ILE A 597 -37.51 -9.74 2.15
CA ILE A 597 -36.60 -9.34 1.08
C ILE A 597 -37.21 -8.23 0.21
N GLU A 598 -38.54 -8.32 -0.07
CA GLU A 598 -39.25 -7.33 -0.88
C GLU A 598 -39.24 -5.95 -0.21
N ALA A 599 -39.39 -5.92 1.13
CA ALA A 599 -39.33 -4.68 1.89
C ALA A 599 -37.90 -4.10 1.90
N LEU A 600 -36.87 -4.97 1.96
CA LEU A 600 -35.48 -4.56 1.87
C LEU A 600 -35.18 -3.93 0.51
N GLU A 601 -35.54 -4.59 -0.57
CA GLU A 601 -35.33 -4.10 -1.94
C GLU A 601 -36.09 -2.79 -2.22
N ALA A 602 -37.31 -2.68 -1.72
CA ALA A 602 -38.10 -1.46 -1.85
C ALA A 602 -37.45 -0.25 -1.12
N GLN A 603 -36.82 -0.50 0.04
CA GLN A 603 -36.13 0.56 0.79
C GLN A 603 -34.75 0.94 0.23
N LEU A 604 -34.11 0.05 -0.51
CA LEU A 604 -32.84 0.32 -1.21
C LEU A 604 -33.07 1.05 -2.54
N ALA A 605 -34.23 0.84 -3.16
CA ALA A 605 -34.60 1.49 -4.44
C ALA A 605 -35.11 2.94 -4.28
N GLY A 606 -35.46 3.38 -3.08
CA GLY A 606 -35.98 4.72 -2.75
C GLY A 606 -35.04 5.54 -1.91
#